data_da4917cae7b2650f0d861bdab9197cd2
#
_entry.id   da4917cae7b2650f0d861bdab9197cd2
#
_cell.length_a   1.000
_cell.length_b   1.000
_cell.length_c   1.000
_cell.angle_alpha   90.00
_cell.angle_beta   90.00
_cell.angle_gamma   90.00
#
_symmetry.space_group_name_H-M   'P 1'
#
loop_
_entity.id
_entity.type
_entity.pdbx_description
1 polymer ?
#
loop_
_entity_poly.entity_id
_entity_poly.type
_entity_poly.pdbx_seq_one_letter_code
_entity_poly.pdbx_strand_id
1 'polypeptide(L)'
;ETKSGMVLIIGYMNKDALDQTILTKQGHYWSRSREVLWKKGESSGMVHNVDDILIDDDQDSIWLKVTIEGLGASCHVGYKSCFYRSVNKIDNGEVTLNFTETEKVFDPEVVYPGADNPTKL
;
A
#
# COMPACT_ATOMS: atom_id res chain seq x y z
N GLU A 1 2.85 -3.94 -7.99
CA GLU A 1 3.48 -3.15 -9.04
C GLU A 1 3.48 -3.92 -10.37
N THR A 2 3.01 -3.30 -11.44
CA THR A 2 2.89 -3.96 -12.75
C THR A 2 4.23 -4.53 -13.24
N LYS A 3 5.28 -3.73 -13.16
CA LYS A 3 6.59 -4.06 -13.73
C LYS A 3 7.32 -5.18 -12.98
N SER A 4 7.30 -5.16 -11.66
CA SER A 4 8.05 -6.11 -10.84
C SER A 4 7.22 -7.30 -10.33
N GLY A 5 5.89 -7.16 -10.33
CA GLY A 5 4.99 -8.11 -9.66
C GLY A 5 4.99 -7.99 -8.13
N MET A 6 5.70 -7.00 -7.57
CA MET A 6 5.76 -6.79 -6.12
C MET A 6 4.37 -6.42 -5.59
N VAL A 7 3.95 -7.06 -4.49
CA VAL A 7 2.77 -6.65 -3.73
C VAL A 7 3.14 -5.40 -2.93
N LEU A 8 2.39 -4.33 -3.08
CA LEU A 8 2.71 -3.03 -2.49
C LEU A 8 1.92 -2.76 -1.21
N ILE A 9 0.62 -2.89 -1.28
CA ILE A 9 -0.29 -2.66 -0.15
C ILE A 9 -1.47 -3.62 -0.20
N ILE A 10 -2.18 -3.71 0.90
CA ILE A 10 -3.53 -4.22 0.95
C ILE A 10 -4.45 -3.12 1.48
N GLY A 11 -5.63 -3.00 0.92
CA GLY A 11 -6.60 -1.99 1.32
C GLY A 11 -8.03 -2.49 1.16
N TYR A 12 -8.96 -1.66 1.55
CA TYR A 12 -10.39 -1.96 1.42
C TYR A 12 -11.01 -1.05 0.37
N MET A 13 -12.00 -1.58 -0.34
CA MET A 13 -12.83 -0.83 -1.26
C MET A 13 -14.31 -1.07 -0.93
N ASN A 14 -15.07 0.01 -0.95
CA ASN A 14 -16.51 -0.08 -1.12
C ASN A 14 -16.85 0.16 -2.60
N LYS A 15 -18.13 0.18 -2.94
CA LYS A 15 -18.57 0.43 -4.32
C LYS A 15 -18.05 1.76 -4.86
N ASP A 16 -18.09 2.82 -4.06
CA ASP A 16 -17.65 4.15 -4.47
C ASP A 16 -16.15 4.19 -4.77
N ALA A 17 -15.34 3.52 -3.95
CA ALA A 17 -13.90 3.41 -4.18
C ALA A 17 -13.60 2.66 -5.48
N LEU A 18 -14.30 1.58 -5.75
CA LEU A 18 -14.13 0.82 -7.00
C LEU A 18 -14.56 1.64 -8.20
N ASP A 19 -15.73 2.29 -8.13
CA ASP A 19 -16.24 3.14 -9.21
C ASP A 19 -15.26 4.26 -9.55
N GLN A 20 -14.71 4.94 -8.54
CA GLN A 20 -13.71 6.00 -8.73
C GLN A 20 -12.40 5.46 -9.30
N THR A 21 -11.96 4.29 -8.86
CA THR A 21 -10.76 3.64 -9.40
C THR A 21 -10.92 3.32 -10.88
N ILE A 22 -12.06 2.78 -11.28
CA ILE A 22 -12.38 2.47 -12.69
C ILE A 22 -12.44 3.74 -13.53
N LEU A 23 -13.14 4.76 -13.03
CA LEU A 23 -13.36 6.02 -13.76
C LEU A 23 -12.06 6.81 -13.96
N THR A 24 -11.26 6.96 -12.91
CA THR A 24 -10.06 7.80 -12.94
C THR A 24 -8.80 7.06 -13.35
N LYS A 25 -8.81 5.73 -13.30
CA LYS A 25 -7.62 4.86 -13.43
C LYS A 25 -6.54 5.19 -12.39
N GLN A 26 -6.95 5.66 -11.23
CA GLN A 26 -6.09 5.92 -10.08
C GLN A 26 -6.65 5.21 -8.86
N GLY A 27 -5.78 4.63 -8.04
CA GLY A 27 -6.19 3.80 -6.91
C GLY A 27 -6.94 4.60 -5.85
N HIS A 28 -8.20 4.25 -5.63
CA HIS A 28 -9.05 4.77 -4.56
C HIS A 28 -9.40 3.63 -3.62
N TYR A 29 -9.47 3.94 -2.34
CA TYR A 29 -9.70 2.97 -1.28
C TYR A 29 -10.72 3.49 -0.29
N TRP A 30 -11.22 2.61 0.56
CA TRP A 30 -12.13 2.96 1.66
C TRP A 30 -11.41 2.79 2.99
N SER A 31 -11.33 3.85 3.77
CA SER A 31 -10.84 3.76 5.15
C SER A 31 -11.97 3.34 6.08
N ARG A 32 -11.89 2.13 6.63
CA ARG A 32 -12.91 1.62 7.55
C ARG A 32 -12.92 2.36 8.89
N SER A 33 -11.75 2.75 9.37
CA SER A 33 -11.61 3.44 10.66
C SER A 33 -12.09 4.90 10.59
N ARG A 34 -11.81 5.58 9.48
CA ARG A 34 -12.21 6.98 9.26
C ARG A 34 -13.55 7.13 8.54
N GLU A 35 -14.07 6.02 7.97
CA GLU A 35 -15.30 6.00 7.17
C GLU A 35 -15.27 7.03 6.03
N VAL A 36 -14.15 7.09 5.31
CA VAL A 36 -13.96 7.99 4.18
C VAL A 36 -13.37 7.30 2.98
N LEU A 37 -13.74 7.80 1.80
CA LEU A 37 -13.07 7.51 0.55
C LEU A 37 -11.73 8.25 0.51
N TRP A 38 -10.66 7.59 0.07
CA TRP A 38 -9.36 8.25 -0.10
C TRP A 38 -8.66 7.77 -1.36
N LYS A 39 -7.94 8.69 -1.99
CA LYS A 39 -7.10 8.43 -3.15
C LYS A 39 -5.67 8.22 -2.71
N LYS A 40 -5.06 7.10 -3.11
CA LYS A 40 -3.64 6.82 -2.83
C LYS A 40 -2.78 7.89 -3.50
N GLY A 41 -1.91 8.53 -2.72
CA GLY A 41 -1.01 9.56 -3.22
C GLY A 41 -1.61 10.97 -3.22
N GLU A 42 -2.80 11.19 -2.67
CA GLU A 42 -3.46 12.49 -2.64
C GLU A 42 -2.61 13.57 -1.96
N SER A 43 -1.94 13.23 -0.86
CA SER A 43 -1.03 14.15 -0.16
C SER A 43 0.44 13.91 -0.45
N SER A 44 0.86 12.69 -0.76
CA SER A 44 2.27 12.34 -1.00
C SER A 44 2.72 12.52 -2.45
N GLY A 45 1.79 12.57 -3.39
CA GLY A 45 2.08 12.53 -4.82
C GLY A 45 2.40 11.14 -5.37
N MET A 46 2.47 10.12 -4.49
CA MET A 46 2.76 8.73 -4.89
C MET A 46 1.47 8.00 -5.29
N VAL A 47 0.87 8.47 -6.36
CA VAL A 47 -0.38 7.97 -6.91
C VAL A 47 -0.17 6.57 -7.49
N HIS A 48 -1.14 5.69 -7.29
CA HIS A 48 -1.22 4.41 -7.97
C HIS A 48 -1.99 4.56 -9.29
N ASN A 49 -1.26 4.65 -10.39
CA ASN A 49 -1.87 4.60 -11.72
C ASN A 49 -2.22 3.16 -12.04
N VAL A 50 -3.49 2.90 -12.32
CA VAL A 50 -4.01 1.55 -12.53
C VAL A 50 -3.80 1.15 -13.97
N ASP A 51 -2.99 0.11 -14.17
CA ASP A 51 -2.71 -0.47 -15.47
C ASP A 51 -3.69 -1.60 -15.82
N ASP A 52 -4.13 -2.34 -14.80
CA ASP A 52 -5.08 -3.43 -14.97
C ASP A 52 -5.85 -3.68 -13.66
N ILE A 53 -7.07 -4.19 -13.78
CA ILE A 53 -7.96 -4.54 -12.68
C ILE A 53 -8.45 -5.96 -12.89
N LEU A 54 -8.10 -6.86 -11.98
CA LEU A 54 -8.59 -8.23 -11.99
C LEU A 54 -9.49 -8.48 -10.80
N ILE A 55 -10.44 -9.38 -10.98
CA ILE A 55 -11.35 -9.80 -9.92
C ILE A 55 -11.21 -11.32 -9.73
N ASP A 56 -11.32 -11.77 -8.51
CA ASP A 56 -11.24 -13.20 -8.22
C ASP A 56 -12.56 -13.93 -8.54
N ASP A 57 -12.55 -15.26 -8.42
CA ASP A 57 -13.62 -16.13 -8.87
C ASP A 57 -14.94 -15.94 -8.11
N ASP A 58 -14.90 -15.63 -6.82
CA ASP A 58 -16.10 -15.36 -6.01
C ASP A 58 -16.45 -13.88 -5.90
N GLN A 59 -15.70 -13.01 -6.59
CA GLN A 59 -15.98 -11.59 -6.78
C GLN A 59 -15.97 -10.77 -5.48
N ASP A 60 -15.14 -11.15 -4.53
CA ASP A 60 -14.97 -10.42 -3.27
C ASP A 60 -13.61 -9.73 -3.12
N SER A 61 -12.69 -9.98 -4.05
CA SER A 61 -11.33 -9.44 -4.01
C SER A 61 -10.93 -8.85 -5.36
N ILE A 62 -10.27 -7.70 -5.31
CA ILE A 62 -9.79 -6.99 -6.50
C ILE A 62 -8.26 -6.94 -6.45
N TRP A 63 -7.65 -7.24 -7.57
CA TRP A 63 -6.21 -7.08 -7.74
C TRP A 63 -5.94 -5.93 -8.70
N LEU A 64 -5.39 -4.84 -8.17
CA LEU A 64 -4.94 -3.72 -8.99
C LEU A 64 -3.47 -3.91 -9.37
N LYS A 65 -3.19 -3.90 -10.65
CA LYS A 65 -1.82 -3.77 -11.15
C LYS A 65 -1.55 -2.29 -11.41
N VAL A 66 -0.54 -1.76 -10.73
CA VAL A 66 -0.32 -0.31 -10.70
C VAL A 66 1.13 0.07 -11.02
N THR A 67 1.29 1.29 -11.55
CA THR A 67 2.55 2.02 -11.63
C THR A 67 2.47 3.19 -10.65
N ILE A 68 3.49 3.32 -9.78
CA ILE A 68 3.52 4.35 -8.75
C ILE A 68 4.15 5.62 -9.29
N GLU A 69 3.48 6.76 -9.11
CA GLU A 69 4.06 8.07 -9.39
C GLU A 69 4.94 8.59 -8.26
N GLY A 70 5.60 9.71 -8.51
CA GLY A 70 6.42 10.44 -7.55
C GLY A 70 7.66 9.65 -7.15
N LEU A 71 7.89 9.52 -5.85
CA LEU A 71 9.07 8.83 -5.31
C LEU A 71 9.05 7.31 -5.49
N GLY A 72 7.92 6.74 -5.93
CA GLY A 72 7.83 5.33 -6.28
C GLY A 72 7.67 4.38 -5.10
N ALA A 73 7.18 4.87 -3.97
CA ALA A 73 6.93 4.06 -2.79
C ALA A 73 5.45 4.07 -2.38
N SER A 74 4.97 2.95 -1.86
CA SER A 74 3.58 2.83 -1.40
C SER A 74 3.43 2.95 0.12
N CYS A 75 4.45 2.57 0.87
CA CYS A 75 4.39 2.56 2.33
C CYS A 75 4.67 3.96 2.89
N HIS A 76 3.78 4.45 3.79
CA HIS A 76 3.97 5.74 4.45
C HIS A 76 5.19 5.78 5.41
N VAL A 77 5.73 4.63 5.75
CA VAL A 77 6.95 4.49 6.57
C VAL A 77 8.23 4.73 5.76
N GLY A 78 8.12 4.85 4.44
CA GLY A 78 9.21 5.16 3.53
C GLY A 78 9.71 4.00 2.68
N TYR A 79 9.25 2.78 2.94
CA TYR A 79 9.59 1.61 2.13
C TYR A 79 8.74 1.54 0.85
N LYS A 80 9.25 0.88 -0.17
CA LYS A 80 8.51 0.70 -1.43
C LYS A 80 7.22 -0.07 -1.23
N SER A 81 7.26 -1.19 -0.49
CA SER A 81 6.12 -2.01 -0.15
C SER A 81 5.77 -1.89 1.33
N CYS A 82 4.48 -1.99 1.65
CA CYS A 82 4.04 -2.16 3.04
C CYS A 82 4.47 -3.52 3.62
N PHE A 83 4.83 -4.47 2.76
CA PHE A 83 5.29 -5.80 3.15
C PHE A 83 6.83 -5.85 3.21
N TYR A 84 7.42 -4.95 3.99
CA TYR A 84 8.87 -4.80 4.11
C TYR A 84 9.50 -5.62 5.24
N ARG A 85 8.72 -6.48 5.89
CA ARG A 85 9.19 -7.38 6.95
C ARG A 85 8.67 -8.78 6.76
N SER A 86 9.51 -9.78 7.02
CA SER A 86 9.10 -11.17 7.07
C SER A 86 8.87 -11.64 8.50
N VAL A 87 7.99 -12.60 8.67
CA VAL A 87 7.69 -13.24 9.95
C VAL A 87 8.51 -14.50 10.08
N ASN A 88 9.33 -14.61 11.12
CA ASN A 88 10.11 -15.80 11.44
C ASN A 88 9.72 -16.35 12.81
N LYS A 89 9.63 -17.66 12.89
CA LYS A 89 9.39 -18.36 14.15
C LYS A 89 10.71 -18.90 14.69
N ILE A 90 10.99 -18.61 15.94
CA ILE A 90 12.14 -19.14 16.65
C ILE A 90 11.75 -20.33 17.53
N ASP A 91 12.74 -21.14 17.98
CA ASP A 91 12.55 -22.45 18.62
C ASP A 91 11.71 -22.41 19.92
N ASN A 92 11.72 -21.31 20.65
CA ASN A 92 10.93 -21.13 21.87
C ASN A 92 9.45 -20.70 21.60
N GLY A 93 9.01 -20.68 20.34
CA GLY A 93 7.67 -20.28 19.95
C GLY A 93 7.46 -18.78 19.81
N GLU A 94 8.44 -17.95 20.10
CA GLU A 94 8.39 -16.51 19.85
C GLU A 94 8.46 -16.22 18.35
N VAL A 95 7.84 -15.10 17.95
CA VAL A 95 7.84 -14.64 16.57
C VAL A 95 8.69 -13.39 16.44
N THR A 96 9.59 -13.36 15.48
CA THR A 96 10.40 -12.20 15.14
C THR A 96 10.07 -11.68 13.75
N LEU A 97 10.30 -10.37 13.56
CA LEU A 97 10.13 -9.70 12.28
C LEU A 97 11.50 -9.28 11.75
N ASN A 98 11.81 -9.68 10.53
CA ASN A 98 13.05 -9.30 9.85
C ASN A 98 12.74 -8.41 8.66
N PHE A 99 13.54 -7.39 8.44
CA PHE A 99 13.40 -6.50 7.30
C PHE A 99 13.77 -7.22 6.00
N THR A 100 12.90 -7.11 5.00
CA THR A 100 13.13 -7.59 3.64
C THR A 100 13.57 -6.46 2.71
N GLU A 101 13.25 -5.22 3.05
CA GLU A 101 13.77 -4.01 2.42
C GLU A 101 14.69 -3.32 3.42
N THR A 102 15.92 -3.01 3.02
CA THR A 102 16.97 -2.46 3.91
C THR A 102 17.05 -0.94 3.83
N GLU A 103 16.52 -0.35 2.77
CA GLU A 103 16.61 1.09 2.52
C GLU A 103 15.20 1.67 2.29
N LYS A 104 14.97 2.83 2.87
CA LYS A 104 13.77 3.62 2.61
C LYS A 104 13.94 4.39 1.31
N VAL A 105 12.84 4.52 0.56
CA VAL A 105 12.78 5.34 -0.66
C VAL A 105 12.72 6.83 -0.31
N PHE A 106 12.10 7.17 0.81
CA PHE A 106 11.99 8.54 1.30
C PHE A 106 12.02 8.59 2.83
N ASP A 107 12.29 9.78 3.38
CA ASP A 107 12.17 10.05 4.81
C ASP A 107 10.70 10.34 5.16
N PRO A 108 10.03 9.50 5.97
CA PRO A 108 8.63 9.70 6.32
C PRO A 108 8.37 10.98 7.13
N GLU A 109 9.34 11.49 7.86
CA GLU A 109 9.20 12.75 8.58
C GLU A 109 9.11 13.96 7.64
N VAL A 110 9.68 13.85 6.44
CA VAL A 110 9.60 14.89 5.40
C VAL A 110 8.27 14.84 4.66
N VAL A 111 7.81 13.64 4.28
CA VAL A 111 6.59 13.44 3.47
C VAL A 111 5.33 13.46 4.34
N TYR A 112 5.41 12.84 5.53
CA TYR A 112 4.30 12.71 6.47
C TYR A 112 4.73 13.15 7.88
N PRO A 113 4.98 14.45 8.11
CA PRO A 113 5.45 14.92 9.41
C PRO A 113 4.45 14.59 10.53
N GLY A 114 4.94 13.98 11.60
CA GLY A 114 4.12 13.62 12.76
C GLY A 114 3.24 12.39 12.59
N ALA A 115 3.33 11.65 11.48
CA ALA A 115 2.59 10.40 11.30
C ALA A 115 3.21 9.26 12.15
N ASP A 116 2.34 8.39 12.64
CA ASP A 116 2.77 7.21 13.39
C ASP A 116 3.63 6.28 12.54
N ASN A 117 4.70 5.78 13.13
CA ASN A 117 5.58 4.81 12.50
C ASN A 117 5.53 3.49 13.27
N PRO A 118 4.80 2.48 12.79
CA PRO A 118 4.65 1.21 13.49
C PRO A 118 5.96 0.42 13.60
N THR A 119 6.98 0.75 12.81
CA THR A 119 8.30 0.12 12.92
C THR A 119 9.08 0.53 14.17
N LYS A 120 8.68 1.58 14.83
CA LYS A 120 9.31 2.06 16.08
C LYS A 120 8.77 1.36 17.33
N LEU A 121 7.79 0.49 17.17
CA LEU A 121 7.16 -0.25 18.28
C LEU A 121 7.99 -1.45 18.70
#